data_bba0b122c5b27bf80372a7c76f14c368
#
_entry.id   bba0b122c5b27bf80372a7c76f14c368
#
_cell.length_a   1.000
_cell.length_b   1.000
_cell.length_c   1.000
_cell.angle_alpha   90.00
_cell.angle_beta   90.00
_cell.angle_gamma   90.00
#
_symmetry.space_group_name_H-M   'P 1'
#
loop_
_entity.id
_entity.type
_entity.pdbx_description
1 polymer ?
#
loop_
_entity_poly.entity_id
_entity_poly.type
_entity_poly.pdbx_seq_one_letter_code
_entity_poly.pdbx_strand_id
1 'polypeptide(L)'
;MALKITKSIGTDKGITSEAYVRIADYQISKSGSANFRIQLFMSEADASATPNSMIPVDGGQARNQAIGEYLSVPMTKQVEEVKTRTMMQPVEKDVVKTRTITNEAGEEVTEEYTVKEYVTEEVTEEYTVTLTVPDLSSAEGIDIFAFGYGKLKEKLVSLFSASKVVDC
;
A
#
# COMPACT_ATOMS: atom_id res chain seq x y z
N MET A 1 1.85 -28.35 1.42
CA MET A 1 1.43 -27.36 2.45
C MET A 1 0.00 -26.97 2.16
N ALA A 2 -0.86 -27.00 3.17
CA ALA A 2 -2.27 -26.66 3.06
C ALA A 2 -2.82 -26.18 4.40
N LEU A 3 -4.06 -25.68 4.40
CA LEU A 3 -4.77 -25.24 5.61
C LEU A 3 -6.12 -25.97 5.71
N LYS A 4 -6.51 -26.34 6.91
CA LYS A 4 -7.79 -26.94 7.22
C LYS A 4 -8.64 -25.97 8.04
N ILE A 5 -9.91 -25.81 7.64
CA ILE A 5 -10.87 -24.99 8.37
C ILE A 5 -11.82 -25.92 9.10
N THR A 6 -11.75 -25.91 10.44
CA THR A 6 -12.56 -26.77 11.33
C THR A 6 -13.85 -26.07 11.79
N LYS A 7 -14.51 -25.36 10.87
CA LYS A 7 -15.79 -24.70 11.07
C LYS A 7 -16.74 -25.05 9.95
N SER A 8 -18.02 -25.21 10.25
CA SER A 8 -19.03 -25.42 9.21
C SER A 8 -19.03 -24.33 8.16
N ILE A 9 -18.81 -24.73 6.91
CA ILE A 9 -18.84 -23.89 5.73
C ILE A 9 -19.88 -24.48 4.78
N GLY A 10 -20.84 -23.66 4.35
CA GLY A 10 -21.76 -24.02 3.27
C GLY A 10 -21.07 -23.83 1.93
N THR A 11 -21.25 -24.79 1.02
CA THR A 11 -20.76 -24.76 -0.34
C THR A 11 -21.87 -25.19 -1.29
N ASP A 12 -21.65 -25.07 -2.58
CA ASP A 12 -22.57 -25.55 -3.64
C ASP A 12 -22.73 -27.08 -3.62
N LYS A 13 -21.78 -27.82 -3.03
CA LYS A 13 -21.82 -29.28 -2.86
C LYS A 13 -22.36 -29.72 -1.51
N GLY A 14 -22.71 -28.77 -0.62
CA GLY A 14 -23.21 -29.07 0.74
C GLY A 14 -22.43 -28.36 1.84
N ILE A 15 -22.58 -28.85 3.05
CA ILE A 15 -21.91 -28.32 4.25
C ILE A 15 -20.74 -29.21 4.61
N THR A 16 -19.57 -28.60 4.82
CA THR A 16 -18.38 -29.27 5.38
C THR A 16 -17.93 -28.61 6.66
N SER A 17 -17.43 -29.40 7.60
CA SER A 17 -16.75 -28.92 8.83
C SER A 17 -15.24 -29.12 8.79
N GLU A 18 -14.71 -29.60 7.67
CA GLU A 18 -13.30 -29.96 7.48
C GLU A 18 -12.78 -29.45 6.13
N ALA A 19 -13.18 -28.24 5.75
CA ALA A 19 -12.76 -27.67 4.47
C ALA A 19 -11.24 -27.61 4.36
N TYR A 20 -10.72 -28.10 3.24
CA TYR A 20 -9.30 -28.13 2.94
C TYR A 20 -8.97 -27.05 1.91
N VAL A 21 -7.97 -26.21 2.21
CA VAL A 21 -7.60 -25.04 1.41
C VAL A 21 -6.15 -25.12 1.01
N ARG A 22 -5.87 -24.98 -0.27
CA ARG A 22 -4.50 -24.91 -0.77
C ARG A 22 -4.30 -23.80 -1.78
N ILE A 23 -3.04 -23.40 -1.98
CA ILE A 23 -2.63 -22.56 -3.08
C ILE A 23 -2.25 -23.47 -4.25
N ALA A 24 -2.89 -23.26 -5.40
CA ALA A 24 -2.65 -24.04 -6.61
C ALA A 24 -1.45 -23.52 -7.40
N ASP A 25 -1.41 -22.22 -7.56
CA ASP A 25 -0.36 -21.49 -8.28
C ASP A 25 -0.30 -20.03 -7.83
N TYR A 26 0.69 -19.31 -8.34
CA TYR A 26 0.84 -17.88 -8.10
C TYR A 26 1.32 -17.15 -9.35
N GLN A 27 1.06 -15.86 -9.38
CA GLN A 27 1.55 -14.94 -10.39
C GLN A 27 2.07 -13.67 -9.71
N ILE A 28 3.31 -13.28 -10.01
CA ILE A 28 3.90 -12.02 -9.55
C ILE A 28 3.78 -10.99 -10.67
N SER A 29 3.14 -9.86 -10.35
CA SER A 29 3.02 -8.73 -11.26
C SER A 29 4.20 -7.79 -11.11
N LYS A 30 4.67 -7.24 -12.24
CA LYS A 30 5.67 -6.15 -12.25
C LYS A 30 5.17 -4.86 -11.55
N SER A 31 3.87 -4.73 -11.37
CA SER A 31 3.27 -3.62 -10.62
C SER A 31 3.39 -3.74 -9.09
N GLY A 32 4.03 -4.81 -8.59
CA GLY A 32 4.26 -5.02 -7.17
C GLY A 32 3.10 -5.69 -6.46
N SER A 33 2.55 -6.77 -7.03
CA SER A 33 1.59 -7.64 -6.36
C SER A 33 1.88 -9.12 -6.64
N ALA A 34 1.68 -9.97 -5.64
CA ALA A 34 1.62 -11.41 -5.78
C ALA A 34 0.17 -11.88 -5.69
N ASN A 35 -0.29 -12.59 -6.71
CA ASN A 35 -1.63 -13.16 -6.77
C ASN A 35 -1.53 -14.67 -6.64
N PHE A 36 -2.16 -15.23 -5.61
CA PHE A 36 -2.20 -16.65 -5.32
C PHE A 36 -3.58 -17.19 -5.66
N ARG A 37 -3.63 -18.24 -6.49
CA ARG A 37 -4.89 -18.92 -6.77
C ARG A 37 -5.21 -19.92 -5.67
N ILE A 38 -6.35 -19.73 -5.02
CA ILE A 38 -6.83 -20.54 -3.91
C ILE A 38 -7.77 -21.63 -4.43
N GLN A 39 -7.57 -22.84 -3.96
CA GLN A 39 -8.48 -23.95 -4.17
C GLN A 39 -9.08 -24.40 -2.81
N LEU A 40 -10.38 -24.61 -2.81
CA LEU A 40 -11.15 -25.06 -1.67
C LEU A 40 -11.78 -26.43 -1.99
N PHE A 41 -11.64 -27.37 -1.08
CA PHE A 41 -12.21 -28.74 -1.19
C PHE A 41 -13.04 -29.07 0.04
N MET A 42 -13.94 -30.04 -0.08
CA MET A 42 -14.78 -30.52 1.03
C MET A 42 -13.94 -31.13 2.15
N SER A 43 -12.83 -31.81 1.78
CA SER A 43 -11.90 -32.46 2.69
C SER A 43 -10.53 -32.65 2.02
N GLU A 44 -9.53 -33.07 2.78
CA GLU A 44 -8.22 -33.48 2.27
C GLU A 44 -8.31 -34.70 1.34
N ALA A 45 -9.20 -35.66 1.69
CA ALA A 45 -9.45 -36.82 0.84
C ALA A 45 -10.03 -36.43 -0.53
N ASP A 46 -10.93 -35.47 -0.56
CA ASP A 46 -11.49 -34.96 -1.81
C ASP A 46 -10.43 -34.26 -2.66
N ALA A 47 -9.56 -33.47 -2.04
CA ALA A 47 -8.44 -32.82 -2.73
C ALA A 47 -7.42 -33.83 -3.30
N SER A 48 -7.25 -34.96 -2.68
CA SER A 48 -6.36 -36.04 -3.13
C SER A 48 -6.98 -36.89 -4.22
N ALA A 49 -8.29 -37.19 -4.12
CA ALA A 49 -9.02 -38.02 -5.09
C ALA A 49 -9.26 -37.28 -6.41
N THR A 50 -9.55 -35.99 -6.36
CA THR A 50 -9.87 -35.13 -7.52
C THR A 50 -9.15 -33.81 -7.44
N PRO A 51 -7.83 -33.75 -7.70
CA PRO A 51 -7.00 -32.58 -7.42
C PRO A 51 -7.44 -31.30 -8.19
N ASN A 52 -8.25 -31.44 -9.23
CA ASN A 52 -8.83 -30.32 -9.98
C ASN A 52 -10.29 -30.02 -9.59
N SER A 53 -10.87 -30.79 -8.66
CA SER A 53 -12.23 -30.58 -8.17
C SER A 53 -12.24 -29.44 -7.17
N MET A 54 -12.59 -28.28 -7.64
CA MET A 54 -12.80 -27.10 -6.80
C MET A 54 -14.27 -27.03 -6.38
N ILE A 55 -14.49 -26.61 -5.14
CA ILE A 55 -15.80 -26.13 -4.73
C ILE A 55 -15.83 -24.66 -5.10
N PRO A 56 -16.75 -24.21 -5.98
CA PRO A 56 -16.94 -22.79 -6.21
C PRO A 56 -17.24 -22.11 -4.87
N VAL A 57 -16.54 -21.03 -4.58
CA VAL A 57 -16.70 -20.26 -3.33
C VAL A 57 -18.05 -19.52 -3.31
N ASP A 58 -18.90 -19.77 -4.28
CA ASP A 58 -20.12 -19.03 -4.58
C ASP A 58 -21.38 -19.59 -3.93
N GLY A 59 -21.25 -20.27 -2.81
CA GLY A 59 -22.38 -20.92 -2.12
C GLY A 59 -23.34 -19.99 -1.38
N GLY A 60 -23.56 -18.78 -1.84
CA GLY A 60 -24.63 -17.90 -1.33
C GLY A 60 -24.48 -17.41 0.13
N GLN A 61 -23.43 -17.76 0.83
CA GLN A 61 -23.12 -17.25 2.15
C GLN A 61 -21.99 -16.21 2.07
N ALA A 62 -22.20 -15.01 2.58
CA ALA A 62 -21.27 -13.89 2.52
C ALA A 62 -19.84 -14.20 3.02
N ARG A 63 -19.69 -15.18 3.93
CA ARG A 63 -18.39 -15.62 4.44
C ARG A 63 -17.59 -16.46 3.45
N ASN A 64 -18.25 -17.27 2.63
CA ASN A 64 -17.58 -18.12 1.65
C ASN A 64 -17.08 -17.29 0.46
N GLN A 65 -17.84 -16.27 0.07
CA GLN A 65 -17.42 -15.28 -0.92
C GLN A 65 -16.19 -14.49 -0.47
N ALA A 66 -16.01 -14.30 0.85
CA ALA A 66 -14.86 -13.59 1.41
C ALA A 66 -13.53 -14.38 1.30
N ILE A 67 -13.56 -15.72 1.16
CA ILE A 67 -12.33 -16.51 0.91
C ILE A 67 -11.77 -16.12 -0.45
N GLY A 68 -12.63 -16.06 -1.48
CA GLY A 68 -12.28 -15.70 -2.85
C GLY A 68 -11.45 -16.77 -3.57
N GLU A 69 -11.40 -16.69 -4.87
CA GLU A 69 -10.59 -17.57 -5.72
C GLU A 69 -9.12 -17.12 -5.74
N TYR A 70 -8.88 -15.84 -5.49
CA TYR A 70 -7.54 -15.25 -5.51
C TYR A 70 -7.25 -14.49 -4.20
N LEU A 71 -6.02 -14.61 -3.75
CA LEU A 71 -5.43 -13.77 -2.71
C LEU A 71 -4.40 -12.86 -3.36
N SER A 72 -4.69 -11.57 -3.42
CA SER A 72 -3.73 -10.56 -3.88
C SER A 72 -3.00 -9.95 -2.69
N VAL A 73 -1.68 -10.00 -2.73
CA VAL A 73 -0.81 -9.46 -1.69
C VAL A 73 0.07 -8.38 -2.31
N PRO A 74 -0.01 -7.13 -1.82
CA PRO A 74 0.87 -6.09 -2.30
C PRO A 74 2.32 -6.38 -1.90
N MET A 75 3.23 -6.25 -2.86
CA MET A 75 4.67 -6.35 -2.69
C MET A 75 5.26 -4.98 -3.03
N THR A 76 5.16 -4.05 -2.11
CA THR A 76 5.56 -2.67 -2.29
C THR A 76 6.31 -2.16 -1.08
N LYS A 77 7.19 -1.18 -1.31
CA LYS A 77 7.85 -0.41 -0.25
C LYS A 77 7.57 1.07 -0.40
N GLN A 78 7.69 1.79 0.69
CA GLN A 78 7.70 3.24 0.68
C GLN A 78 9.11 3.74 0.49
N VAL A 79 9.28 4.71 -0.41
CA VAL A 79 10.55 5.39 -0.67
C VAL A 79 10.28 6.89 -0.56
N GLU A 80 11.14 7.56 0.19
CA GLU A 80 11.12 9.01 0.28
C GLU A 80 11.95 9.60 -0.85
N GLU A 81 11.36 10.52 -1.60
CA GLU A 81 12.01 11.27 -2.67
C GLU A 81 11.96 12.76 -2.33
N VAL A 82 13.13 13.41 -2.30
CA VAL A 82 13.19 14.84 -2.12
C VAL A 82 12.97 15.50 -3.48
N LYS A 83 11.98 16.38 -3.55
CA LYS A 83 11.65 17.18 -4.72
C LYS A 83 11.83 18.65 -4.41
N THR A 84 12.17 19.41 -5.43
CA THR A 84 12.25 20.86 -5.34
C THR A 84 11.06 21.49 -6.08
N ARG A 85 10.51 22.52 -5.50
CA ARG A 85 9.55 23.39 -6.19
C ARG A 85 10.00 24.84 -6.09
N THR A 86 9.82 25.54 -7.17
CA THR A 86 10.08 26.97 -7.23
C THR A 86 8.77 27.73 -7.21
N MET A 87 8.67 28.71 -6.34
CA MET A 87 7.47 29.55 -6.22
C MET A 87 7.87 31.01 -6.03
N MET A 88 7.01 31.90 -6.47
CA MET A 88 7.15 33.32 -6.22
C MET A 88 6.57 33.63 -4.83
N GLN A 89 7.42 34.18 -3.96
CA GLN A 89 7.00 34.55 -2.60
C GLN A 89 7.33 36.01 -2.32
N PRO A 90 6.48 36.70 -1.55
CA PRO A 90 6.82 38.03 -1.05
C PRO A 90 7.88 37.88 0.06
N VAL A 91 9.05 38.44 -0.20
CA VAL A 91 10.19 38.47 0.75
C VAL A 91 10.37 39.92 1.21
N GLU A 92 10.46 40.11 2.53
CA GLU A 92 10.75 41.45 3.09
C GLU A 92 12.22 41.78 2.85
N LYS A 93 12.47 42.93 2.18
CA LYS A 93 13.81 43.42 1.93
C LYS A 93 13.97 44.86 2.38
N ASP A 94 15.18 45.15 2.82
CA ASP A 94 15.58 46.53 3.06
C ASP A 94 15.92 47.19 1.72
N VAL A 95 15.11 48.17 1.35
CA VAL A 95 15.29 48.95 0.12
C VAL A 95 15.78 50.35 0.48
N VAL A 96 16.92 50.73 -0.08
CA VAL A 96 17.45 52.06 0.11
C VAL A 96 16.72 53.00 -0.84
N LYS A 97 16.11 54.02 -0.28
CA LYS A 97 15.45 55.11 -1.05
C LYS A 97 16.14 56.41 -0.75
N THR A 98 16.08 57.30 -1.73
CA THR A 98 16.60 58.65 -1.59
C THR A 98 15.44 59.65 -1.49
N ARG A 99 15.61 60.65 -0.63
CA ARG A 99 14.71 61.79 -0.56
C ARG A 99 15.51 63.07 -0.60
N THR A 100 14.99 64.09 -1.24
CA THR A 100 15.54 65.43 -1.18
C THR A 100 14.95 66.17 0.01
N ILE A 101 15.80 66.69 0.88
CA ILE A 101 15.43 67.53 2.01
C ILE A 101 16.13 68.89 1.87
N THR A 102 15.49 69.94 2.36
CA THR A 102 16.10 71.24 2.43
C THR A 102 16.75 71.41 3.81
N ASN A 103 18.07 71.67 3.85
CA ASN A 103 18.81 71.90 5.09
C ASN A 103 18.45 73.28 5.68
N GLU A 104 18.95 73.53 6.90
CA GLU A 104 18.72 74.81 7.60
C GLU A 104 19.30 76.03 6.86
N ALA A 105 20.23 75.81 5.93
CA ALA A 105 20.79 76.88 5.04
C ALA A 105 19.99 77.13 3.79
N GLY A 106 18.89 76.41 3.57
CA GLY A 106 18.00 76.49 2.39
C GLY A 106 18.53 75.74 1.16
N GLU A 107 19.50 74.86 1.29
CA GLU A 107 20.06 74.05 0.22
C GLU A 107 19.38 72.69 0.15
N GLU A 108 19.15 72.20 -1.10
CA GLU A 108 18.64 70.87 -1.32
C GLU A 108 19.75 69.81 -1.09
N VAL A 109 19.52 68.87 -0.15
CA VAL A 109 20.43 67.76 0.13
C VAL A 109 19.69 66.45 -0.07
N THR A 110 20.34 65.51 -0.74
CA THR A 110 19.82 64.15 -0.90
C THR A 110 20.21 63.32 0.28
N GLU A 111 19.21 62.78 0.95
CA GLU A 111 19.39 61.82 2.08
C GLU A 111 18.94 60.44 1.67
N GLU A 112 19.74 59.41 1.99
CA GLU A 112 19.38 58.02 1.83
C GLU A 112 18.72 57.49 3.12
N TYR A 113 17.63 56.76 2.95
CA TYR A 113 16.96 56.11 4.07
C TYR A 113 16.51 54.68 3.67
N THR A 114 16.51 53.75 4.61
CA THR A 114 16.14 52.36 4.38
C THR A 114 14.68 52.13 4.76
N VAL A 115 13.94 51.51 3.86
CA VAL A 115 12.53 51.10 4.06
C VAL A 115 12.42 49.63 3.82
N LYS A 116 11.65 48.93 4.68
CA LYS A 116 11.30 47.54 4.45
C LYS A 116 10.15 47.45 3.45
N GLU A 117 10.41 46.77 2.35
CA GLU A 117 9.41 46.52 1.30
C GLU A 117 9.31 45.03 0.98
N TYR A 118 8.09 44.58 0.63
CA TYR A 118 7.89 43.21 0.15
C TYR A 118 8.17 43.17 -1.34
N VAL A 119 9.21 42.44 -1.73
CA VAL A 119 9.59 42.19 -3.12
C VAL A 119 9.26 40.75 -3.45
N THR A 120 8.61 40.53 -4.59
CA THR A 120 8.32 39.18 -5.05
C THR A 120 9.57 38.53 -5.60
N GLU A 121 10.01 37.45 -4.99
CA GLU A 121 11.20 36.70 -5.40
C GLU A 121 10.90 35.25 -5.68
N GLU A 122 11.74 34.66 -6.51
CA GLU A 122 11.73 33.25 -6.79
C GLU A 122 12.45 32.52 -5.66
N VAL A 123 11.68 31.70 -4.89
CA VAL A 123 12.19 30.90 -3.78
C VAL A 123 12.06 29.44 -4.14
N THR A 124 13.17 28.71 -4.03
CA THR A 124 13.18 27.25 -4.21
C THR A 124 13.09 26.58 -2.86
N GLU A 125 12.10 25.72 -2.70
CA GLU A 125 11.84 24.96 -1.51
C GLU A 125 11.96 23.46 -1.78
N GLU A 126 12.64 22.75 -0.90
CA GLU A 126 12.70 21.29 -0.92
C GLU A 126 11.54 20.72 -0.10
N TYR A 127 10.90 19.68 -0.62
CA TYR A 127 9.87 18.93 0.08
C TYR A 127 10.01 17.44 -0.18
N THR A 128 9.67 16.63 0.82
CA THR A 128 9.74 15.18 0.74
C THR A 128 8.39 14.61 0.31
N VAL A 129 8.42 13.70 -0.66
CA VAL A 129 7.26 12.95 -1.13
C VAL A 129 7.49 11.47 -0.84
N THR A 130 6.55 10.83 -0.15
CA THR A 130 6.56 9.39 0.05
C THR A 130 5.90 8.72 -1.15
N LEU A 131 6.65 7.92 -1.88
CA LEU A 131 6.18 7.15 -3.02
C LEU A 131 6.05 5.67 -2.64
N THR A 132 4.95 5.04 -3.07
CA THR A 132 4.81 3.58 -2.99
C THR A 132 5.31 2.99 -4.30
N VAL A 133 6.42 2.26 -4.23
CA VAL A 133 7.05 1.62 -5.40
C VAL A 133 6.98 0.10 -5.28
N PRO A 134 6.93 -0.64 -6.42
CA PRO A 134 7.07 -2.09 -6.41
C PRO A 134 8.35 -2.53 -5.71
N ASP A 135 8.26 -3.53 -4.84
CA ASP A 135 9.41 -4.14 -4.19
C ASP A 135 9.30 -5.66 -4.23
N LEU A 136 9.95 -6.24 -5.21
CA LEU A 136 10.01 -7.68 -5.40
C LEU A 136 11.17 -8.32 -4.60
N SER A 137 12.02 -7.53 -3.93
CA SER A 137 13.12 -8.04 -3.12
C SER A 137 12.64 -8.86 -1.93
N SER A 138 11.44 -8.58 -1.45
CA SER A 138 10.78 -9.40 -0.42
C SER A 138 10.44 -10.82 -0.91
N ALA A 139 10.51 -11.10 -2.21
CA ALA A 139 10.37 -12.44 -2.79
C ALA A 139 11.73 -13.11 -3.07
N GLU A 140 12.84 -12.39 -3.02
CA GLU A 140 14.18 -12.95 -3.24
C GLU A 140 14.59 -13.80 -2.03
N GLY A 141 14.89 -15.08 -2.28
CA GLY A 141 15.32 -16.02 -1.24
C GLY A 141 14.20 -16.55 -0.34
N ILE A 142 12.95 -16.18 -0.57
CA ILE A 142 11.79 -16.69 0.16
C ILE A 142 11.07 -17.74 -0.67
N ASP A 143 10.65 -18.83 -0.02
CA ASP A 143 9.66 -19.73 -0.61
C ASP A 143 8.33 -18.96 -0.77
N ILE A 144 8.02 -18.59 -2.01
CA ILE A 144 6.84 -17.78 -2.34
C ILE A 144 5.54 -18.50 -1.95
N PHE A 145 5.51 -19.84 -1.97
CA PHE A 145 4.37 -20.59 -1.47
C PHE A 145 4.25 -20.46 0.04
N ALA A 146 5.35 -20.60 0.79
CA ALA A 146 5.33 -20.41 2.24
C ALA A 146 4.86 -18.99 2.62
N PHE A 147 5.32 -17.97 1.90
CA PHE A 147 4.84 -16.59 2.05
C PHE A 147 3.33 -16.50 1.76
N GLY A 148 2.87 -17.05 0.64
CA GLY A 148 1.45 -17.06 0.26
C GLY A 148 0.58 -17.77 1.29
N TYR A 149 1.04 -18.91 1.82
CA TYR A 149 0.33 -19.64 2.87
C TYR A 149 0.26 -18.85 4.18
N GLY A 150 1.31 -18.14 4.56
CA GLY A 150 1.28 -17.22 5.70
C GLY A 150 0.17 -16.17 5.56
N LYS A 151 0.10 -15.51 4.41
CA LYS A 151 -0.93 -14.51 4.10
C LYS A 151 -2.33 -15.09 3.98
N LEU A 152 -2.46 -16.28 3.40
CA LEU A 152 -3.74 -17.01 3.36
C LEU A 152 -4.22 -17.37 4.77
N LYS A 153 -3.33 -17.84 5.63
CA LYS A 153 -3.64 -18.14 7.03
C LYS A 153 -4.11 -16.91 7.79
N GLU A 154 -3.41 -15.77 7.65
CA GLU A 154 -3.83 -14.49 8.24
C GLU A 154 -5.26 -14.12 7.81
N LYS A 155 -5.56 -14.21 6.50
CA LYS A 155 -6.89 -13.96 5.96
C LYS A 155 -7.94 -14.92 6.52
N LEU A 156 -7.68 -16.23 6.54
CA LEU A 156 -8.62 -17.22 7.06
C LEU A 156 -8.85 -17.05 8.56
N VAL A 157 -7.81 -16.74 9.33
CA VAL A 157 -7.93 -16.45 10.77
C VAL A 157 -8.82 -15.24 11.01
N SER A 158 -8.73 -14.20 10.19
CA SER A 158 -9.62 -13.04 10.31
C SER A 158 -11.08 -13.38 10.04
N LEU A 159 -11.35 -14.37 9.18
CA LEU A 159 -12.71 -14.81 8.83
C LEU A 159 -13.29 -15.84 9.80
N PHE A 160 -12.46 -16.77 10.31
CA PHE A 160 -12.93 -17.94 11.02
C PHE A 160 -12.40 -18.08 12.46
N SER A 161 -11.47 -17.27 12.90
CA SER A 161 -10.69 -17.31 14.13
C SER A 161 -9.51 -18.31 14.11
N ALA A 162 -8.48 -18.01 14.92
CA ALA A 162 -7.22 -18.78 14.95
C ALA A 162 -7.43 -20.26 15.35
N SER A 163 -8.37 -20.53 16.26
CA SER A 163 -8.67 -21.90 16.72
C SER A 163 -9.35 -22.79 15.68
N LYS A 164 -9.75 -22.22 14.54
CA LYS A 164 -10.48 -22.91 13.47
C LYS A 164 -9.68 -23.10 12.20
N VAL A 165 -8.48 -22.55 12.13
CA VAL A 165 -7.57 -22.66 10.98
C VAL A 165 -6.32 -23.41 11.41
N VAL A 166 -6.11 -24.59 10.86
CA VAL A 166 -5.02 -25.52 11.24
C VAL A 166 -4.14 -25.78 10.03
N ASP A 167 -2.83 -25.88 10.26
CA ASP A 167 -1.87 -26.31 9.24
C ASP A 167 -2.01 -27.82 9.00
N CYS A 168 -1.88 -28.26 7.73
CA CYS A 168 -1.92 -29.65 7.29
C CYS A 168 -0.66 -30.04 6.54
#